data_1abd36943f9537d520927e0f9da7dd79
#
_entry.id   1abd36943f9537d520927e0f9da7dd79
#
_cell.length_a   1.000
_cell.length_b   1.000
_cell.length_c   1.000
_cell.angle_alpha   90.00
_cell.angle_beta   90.00
_cell.angle_gamma   90.00
#
_symmetry.space_group_name_H-M   'P 1'
#
loop_
_entity.id
_entity.type
_entity.pdbx_description
1 polymer ?
#
loop_
_entity_poly.entity_id
_entity_poly.type
_entity_poly.pdbx_seq_one_letter_code
_entity_poly.pdbx_strand_id
1 'polypeptide(L)'
;MNKLSQYNYLVPYEERVIYYNGISRHVFSLDKKEHERMQELLQDLVSFEANYTSVFNRFKEWGFVIDEEVDEIDVLRFRNRKEIYSDRTYRLFINPTLECNFSCWYCYEKHPAGRMSDETMERIKKHIVYMIEQ
;
A
#
# COMPACT_ATOMS: atom_id res chain seq x y z
N MET A 1 23.07 -10.53 7.03
CA MET A 1 22.44 -10.08 8.28
C MET A 1 21.01 -9.63 8.01
N ASN A 2 20.18 -9.56 9.04
CA ASN A 2 18.77 -9.15 8.91
C ASN A 2 18.54 -7.84 9.66
N LYS A 3 17.56 -7.04 9.21
CA LYS A 3 17.13 -5.80 9.87
C LYS A 3 15.60 -5.72 9.90
N LEU A 4 15.05 -4.88 10.76
CA LEU A 4 13.63 -4.54 10.72
C LEU A 4 13.32 -3.65 9.52
N SER A 5 12.18 -3.90 8.88
CA SER A 5 11.65 -2.98 7.87
C SER A 5 11.34 -1.62 8.51
N GLN A 6 11.72 -0.52 7.84
CA GLN A 6 11.39 0.84 8.26
C GLN A 6 9.90 1.19 8.05
N TYR A 7 9.17 0.35 7.34
CA TYR A 7 7.74 0.50 7.07
C TYR A 7 6.87 -0.35 8.00
N ASN A 8 7.42 -0.78 9.15
CA ASN A 8 6.65 -1.41 10.21
C ASN A 8 5.95 -0.35 11.06
N TYR A 9 4.64 -0.48 11.18
CA TYR A 9 3.80 0.37 12.00
C TYR A 9 3.16 -0.44 13.11
N LEU A 10 3.20 0.09 14.31
CA LEU A 10 2.61 -0.49 15.52
C LEU A 10 1.52 0.46 16.00
N VAL A 11 0.27 0.01 15.98
CA VAL A 11 -0.88 0.82 16.34
C VAL A 11 -1.59 0.19 17.53
N PRO A 12 -1.55 0.82 18.72
CA PRO A 12 -2.33 0.38 19.86
C PRO A 12 -3.84 0.48 19.54
N TYR A 13 -4.57 -0.59 19.84
CA TYR A 13 -6.01 -0.65 19.68
C TYR A 13 -6.61 -1.48 20.81
N GLU A 14 -7.31 -0.85 21.73
CA GLU A 14 -7.89 -1.46 22.94
C GLU A 14 -6.83 -2.24 23.75
N GLU A 15 -7.04 -3.56 23.95
CA GLU A 15 -6.12 -4.46 24.66
C GLU A 15 -5.12 -5.16 23.73
N ARG A 16 -5.03 -4.73 22.47
CA ARG A 16 -4.15 -5.30 21.46
C ARG A 16 -3.25 -4.27 20.83
N VAL A 17 -2.20 -4.74 20.16
CA VAL A 17 -1.36 -3.92 19.28
C VAL A 17 -1.42 -4.51 17.88
N ILE A 18 -1.79 -3.68 16.92
CA ILE A 18 -1.83 -4.03 15.50
C ILE A 18 -0.45 -3.79 14.91
N TYR A 19 0.09 -4.80 14.27
CA TYR A 19 1.31 -4.76 13.47
C TYR A 19 0.91 -4.66 12.01
N TYR A 20 1.44 -3.66 11.32
CA TYR A 20 1.20 -3.45 9.89
C TYR A 20 2.52 -3.14 9.18
N ASN A 21 2.79 -3.82 8.07
CA ASN A 21 3.91 -3.46 7.20
C ASN A 21 3.39 -2.76 5.94
N GLY A 22 3.84 -1.53 5.71
CA GLY A 22 3.37 -0.66 4.62
C GLY A 22 3.77 -1.14 3.22
N ILE A 23 4.83 -1.95 3.10
CA ILE A 23 5.29 -2.47 1.80
C ILE A 23 4.56 -3.77 1.45
N SER A 24 4.59 -4.74 2.34
CA SER A 24 3.97 -6.06 2.11
C SER A 24 2.46 -6.02 2.29
N ARG A 25 1.94 -5.04 3.03
CA ARG A 25 0.53 -4.88 3.44
C ARG A 25 0.04 -5.99 4.38
N HIS A 26 0.94 -6.76 4.95
CA HIS A 26 0.56 -7.72 5.98
C HIS A 26 0.16 -7.03 7.27
N VAL A 27 -0.87 -7.57 7.91
CA VAL A 27 -1.41 -7.09 9.17
C VAL A 27 -1.71 -8.27 10.10
N PHE A 28 -1.37 -8.11 11.36
CA PHE A 28 -1.78 -9.02 12.43
C PHE A 28 -1.87 -8.25 13.74
N SER A 29 -2.37 -8.86 14.80
CA SER A 29 -2.43 -8.22 16.12
C SER A 29 -2.00 -9.18 17.22
N LEU A 30 -1.35 -8.64 18.22
CA LEU A 30 -0.94 -9.32 19.44
C LEU A 30 -1.67 -8.71 20.64
N ASP A 31 -1.91 -9.48 21.68
CA ASP A 31 -2.29 -8.91 22.97
C ASP A 31 -1.08 -8.19 23.62
N LYS A 32 -1.30 -7.44 24.69
CA LYS A 32 -0.25 -6.65 25.34
C LYS A 32 0.94 -7.50 25.78
N LYS A 33 0.69 -8.69 26.35
CA LYS A 33 1.73 -9.59 26.84
C LYS A 33 2.55 -10.19 25.71
N GLU A 34 1.88 -10.61 24.63
CA GLU A 34 2.54 -11.10 23.43
C GLU A 34 3.34 -9.99 22.73
N HIS A 35 2.80 -8.77 22.74
CA HIS A 35 3.49 -7.59 22.20
C HIS A 35 4.80 -7.30 22.97
N GLU A 36 4.75 -7.24 24.30
CA GLU A 36 5.95 -7.02 25.13
C GLU A 36 7.03 -8.07 24.84
N ARG A 37 6.66 -9.35 24.82
CA ARG A 37 7.57 -10.43 24.46
C ARG A 37 8.11 -10.29 23.03
N MET A 38 7.27 -9.91 22.09
CA MET A 38 7.71 -9.70 20.70
C MET A 38 8.69 -8.52 20.60
N GLN A 39 8.47 -7.43 21.33
CA GLN A 39 9.41 -6.31 21.36
C GLN A 39 10.79 -6.72 21.86
N GLU A 40 10.87 -7.58 22.89
CA GLU A 40 12.15 -8.13 23.37
C GLU A 40 12.85 -8.95 22.28
N LEU A 41 12.12 -9.83 21.59
CA LEU A 41 12.69 -10.64 20.50
C LEU A 41 13.19 -9.80 19.32
N LEU A 42 12.50 -8.71 18.99
CA LEU A 42 12.87 -7.83 17.88
C LEU A 42 14.10 -6.95 18.17
N GLN A 43 14.56 -6.88 19.43
CA GLN A 43 15.81 -6.18 19.79
C GLN A 43 17.07 -6.94 19.38
N ASP A 44 17.00 -8.28 19.34
CA ASP A 44 18.11 -9.15 18.92
C ASP A 44 17.63 -10.16 17.89
N LEU A 45 17.69 -9.77 16.61
CA LEU A 45 17.23 -10.59 15.50
C LEU A 45 18.04 -11.89 15.33
N VAL A 46 19.31 -11.92 15.77
CA VAL A 46 20.16 -13.11 15.70
C VAL A 46 19.66 -14.17 16.69
N SER A 47 19.44 -13.77 17.93
CA SER A 47 18.86 -14.68 18.93
C SER A 47 17.41 -15.05 18.62
N PHE A 48 16.63 -14.13 18.04
CA PHE A 48 15.26 -14.42 17.59
C PHE A 48 15.25 -15.49 16.51
N GLU A 49 16.09 -15.38 15.48
CA GLU A 49 16.23 -16.35 14.40
C GLU A 49 16.64 -17.74 14.95
N ALA A 50 17.64 -17.77 15.83
CA ALA A 50 18.18 -19.01 16.40
C ALA A 50 17.19 -19.77 17.28
N ASN A 51 16.44 -19.05 18.14
CA ASN A 51 15.57 -19.66 19.15
C ASN A 51 14.12 -19.84 18.69
N TYR A 52 13.66 -19.06 17.70
CA TYR A 52 12.27 -19.04 17.24
C TYR A 52 12.19 -19.04 15.71
N THR A 53 12.96 -19.87 15.04
CA THR A 53 13.15 -19.91 13.58
C THR A 53 11.83 -19.87 12.79
N SER A 54 10.81 -20.63 13.20
CA SER A 54 9.53 -20.66 12.48
C SER A 54 8.77 -19.34 12.52
N VAL A 55 8.79 -18.66 13.67
CA VAL A 55 8.17 -17.34 13.84
C VAL A 55 8.98 -16.29 13.10
N PHE A 56 10.31 -16.34 13.23
CA PHE A 56 11.21 -15.43 12.52
C PHE A 56 11.03 -15.51 10.99
N ASN A 57 10.97 -16.73 10.43
CA ASN A 57 10.75 -16.93 9.00
C ASN A 57 9.40 -16.34 8.55
N ARG A 58 8.37 -16.43 9.38
CA ARG A 58 7.08 -15.80 9.09
C ARG A 58 7.17 -14.26 9.09
N PHE A 59 7.93 -13.67 10.00
CA PHE A 59 8.22 -12.22 10.00
C PHE A 59 8.98 -11.80 8.75
N LYS A 60 9.92 -12.61 8.25
CA LYS A 60 10.59 -12.38 6.96
C LYS A 60 9.61 -12.49 5.78
N GLU A 61 8.82 -13.53 5.72
CA GLU A 61 7.80 -13.74 4.68
C GLU A 61 6.81 -12.58 4.61
N TRP A 62 6.40 -12.08 5.76
CA TRP A 62 5.49 -10.95 5.87
C TRP A 62 6.16 -9.58 5.72
N GLY A 63 7.48 -9.53 5.55
CA GLY A 63 8.24 -8.33 5.31
C GLY A 63 8.47 -7.45 6.54
N PHE A 64 8.23 -7.95 7.76
CA PHE A 64 8.55 -7.24 9.00
C PHE A 64 10.04 -7.27 9.30
N VAL A 65 10.71 -8.34 8.91
CA VAL A 65 12.16 -8.51 8.91
C VAL A 65 12.61 -8.68 7.47
N ILE A 66 13.68 -8.02 7.09
CA ILE A 66 14.24 -8.04 5.73
C ILE A 66 15.74 -8.25 5.78
N ASP A 67 16.34 -8.62 4.66
CA ASP A 67 17.80 -8.69 4.55
C ASP A 67 18.40 -7.28 4.60
N GLU A 68 19.54 -7.13 5.26
CA GLU A 68 20.18 -5.84 5.51
C GLU A 68 20.50 -5.07 4.22
N GLU A 69 20.83 -5.80 3.14
CA GLU A 69 21.18 -5.24 1.83
C GLU A 69 19.97 -4.67 1.07
N VAL A 70 18.74 -4.97 1.51
CA VAL A 70 17.52 -4.52 0.82
C VAL A 70 17.32 -3.02 1.04
N ASP A 71 17.34 -2.25 -0.04
CA ASP A 71 16.85 -0.87 -0.06
C ASP A 71 15.34 -0.87 -0.31
N GLU A 72 14.58 -0.56 0.73
CA GLU A 72 13.11 -0.56 0.65
C GLU A 72 12.57 0.55 -0.25
N ILE A 73 13.30 1.66 -0.39
CA ILE A 73 12.91 2.75 -1.30
C ILE A 73 13.05 2.28 -2.74
N ASP A 74 14.09 1.52 -3.07
CA ASP A 74 14.26 0.96 -4.41
C ASP A 74 13.19 -0.10 -4.72
N VAL A 75 12.79 -0.90 -3.74
CA VAL A 75 11.64 -1.82 -3.89
C VAL A 75 10.36 -1.04 -4.23
N LEU A 76 10.09 0.06 -3.54
CA LEU A 76 8.93 0.91 -3.81
C LEU A 76 9.02 1.59 -5.19
N ARG A 77 10.20 2.10 -5.55
CA ARG A 77 10.46 2.69 -6.88
C ARG A 77 10.24 1.68 -7.99
N PHE A 78 10.74 0.45 -7.80
CA PHE A 78 10.55 -0.63 -8.77
C PHE A 78 9.07 -0.99 -8.95
N ARG A 79 8.33 -1.15 -7.84
CA ARG A 79 6.88 -1.42 -7.88
C ARG A 79 6.11 -0.29 -8.58
N ASN A 80 6.42 0.95 -8.25
CA ASN A 80 5.78 2.12 -8.87
C ASN A 80 6.07 2.18 -10.37
N ARG A 81 7.31 1.98 -10.79
CA ARG A 81 7.67 1.92 -12.22
C ARG A 81 6.94 0.78 -12.93
N LYS A 82 6.92 -0.41 -12.33
CA LYS A 82 6.18 -1.55 -12.90
C LYS A 82 4.70 -1.26 -13.08
N GLU A 83 4.08 -0.54 -12.14
CA GLU A 83 2.66 -0.16 -12.24
C GLU A 83 2.43 0.93 -13.31
N ILE A 84 3.30 1.95 -13.34
CA ILE A 84 3.18 3.08 -14.29
C ILE A 84 3.44 2.62 -15.74
N TYR A 85 4.41 1.76 -15.95
CA TYR A 85 4.80 1.29 -17.30
C TYR A 85 4.19 -0.07 -17.67
N SER A 86 3.21 -0.56 -16.88
CA SER A 86 2.47 -1.76 -17.23
C SER A 86 1.45 -1.45 -18.32
N ASP A 87 1.57 -2.13 -19.43
CA ASP A 87 0.60 -2.12 -20.54
C ASP A 87 -0.57 -3.10 -20.33
N ARG A 88 -0.55 -3.88 -19.22
CA ARG A 88 -1.58 -4.89 -18.92
C ARG A 88 -2.89 -4.31 -18.39
N THR A 89 -2.87 -3.05 -17.93
CA THR A 89 -4.02 -2.43 -17.29
C THR A 89 -4.22 -1.03 -17.83
N TYR A 90 -5.30 -0.83 -18.55
CA TYR A 90 -5.76 0.48 -18.96
C TYR A 90 -6.76 1.03 -17.95
N ARG A 91 -6.47 2.21 -17.39
CA ARG A 91 -7.36 2.90 -16.44
C ARG A 91 -7.92 4.16 -17.09
N LEU A 92 -9.22 4.21 -17.25
CA LEU A 92 -9.92 5.37 -17.77
C LEU A 92 -10.70 6.06 -16.64
N PHE A 93 -10.34 7.31 -16.35
CA PHE A 93 -11.05 8.15 -15.38
C PHE A 93 -12.02 9.04 -16.13
N ILE A 94 -13.29 8.97 -15.81
CA ILE A 94 -14.34 9.76 -16.48
C ILE A 94 -15.00 10.64 -15.42
N ASN A 95 -14.85 11.96 -15.59
CA ASN A 95 -15.54 12.95 -14.77
C ASN A 95 -16.71 13.52 -15.61
N PRO A 96 -17.94 13.05 -15.41
CA PRO A 96 -19.10 13.48 -16.20
C PRO A 96 -19.49 14.94 -15.91
N THR A 97 -19.10 15.48 -14.76
CA THR A 97 -19.27 16.87 -14.36
C THR A 97 -18.11 17.31 -13.49
N LEU A 98 -17.79 18.58 -13.52
CA LEU A 98 -16.89 19.24 -12.57
C LEU A 98 -17.65 19.98 -11.48
N GLU A 99 -18.98 19.96 -11.50
CA GLU A 99 -19.79 20.50 -10.42
C GLU A 99 -19.55 19.70 -9.13
N CYS A 100 -19.37 20.42 -8.04
CA CYS A 100 -19.19 19.83 -6.72
C CYS A 100 -20.07 20.55 -5.70
N ASN A 101 -20.71 19.79 -4.83
CA ASN A 101 -21.54 20.33 -3.74
C ASN A 101 -20.75 20.54 -2.44
N PHE A 102 -19.43 20.32 -2.47
CA PHE A 102 -18.52 20.57 -1.34
C PHE A 102 -17.76 21.88 -1.54
N SER A 103 -17.36 22.49 -0.43
CA SER A 103 -16.50 23.68 -0.40
C SER A 103 -15.27 23.39 0.46
N CYS A 104 -14.42 22.44 -0.01
CA CYS A 104 -13.23 22.04 0.72
C CYS A 104 -12.19 23.17 0.70
N TRP A 105 -11.65 23.54 1.86
CA TRP A 105 -10.65 24.61 2.00
C TRP A 105 -9.33 24.32 1.27
N TYR A 106 -9.03 23.06 0.98
CA TYR A 106 -7.85 22.60 0.25
C TYR A 106 -8.12 22.27 -1.23
N CYS A 107 -9.32 22.55 -1.72
CA CYS A 107 -9.66 22.23 -3.10
C CYS A 107 -8.91 23.16 -4.06
N TYR A 108 -8.17 22.56 -4.99
CA TYR A 108 -7.42 23.26 -6.04
C TYR A 108 -8.22 23.38 -7.36
N GLU A 109 -9.36 22.69 -7.45
CA GLU A 109 -10.17 22.68 -8.66
C GLU A 109 -11.17 23.81 -8.69
N LYS A 110 -11.38 24.34 -9.89
CA LYS A 110 -12.52 25.21 -10.18
C LYS A 110 -13.69 24.31 -10.58
N HIS A 111 -14.85 24.53 -9.98
CA HIS A 111 -16.06 23.74 -10.20
C HIS A 111 -17.04 24.48 -11.14
N PRO A 112 -16.74 24.61 -12.45
CA PRO A 112 -17.67 25.22 -13.39
C PRO A 112 -18.93 24.39 -13.51
N ALA A 113 -20.07 25.06 -13.61
CA ALA A 113 -21.34 24.42 -13.90
C ALA A 113 -21.28 23.78 -15.29
N GLY A 114 -21.88 22.60 -15.39
CA GLY A 114 -21.99 21.88 -16.65
C GLY A 114 -21.69 20.39 -16.56
N ARG A 115 -22.09 19.67 -17.56
CA ARG A 115 -21.86 18.24 -17.68
C ARG A 115 -21.24 17.90 -19.04
N MET A 116 -20.67 16.73 -19.13
CA MET A 116 -20.14 16.17 -20.37
C MET A 116 -21.23 16.15 -21.47
N SER A 117 -20.83 16.54 -22.68
CA SER A 117 -21.73 16.48 -23.83
C SER A 117 -21.97 15.04 -24.28
N ASP A 118 -23.14 14.80 -24.92
CA ASP A 118 -23.47 13.49 -25.48
C ASP A 118 -22.43 13.06 -26.55
N GLU A 119 -21.92 14.00 -27.32
CA GLU A 119 -20.85 13.73 -28.29
C GLU A 119 -19.58 13.19 -27.62
N THR A 120 -19.15 13.81 -26.51
CA THR A 120 -17.99 13.35 -25.74
C THR A 120 -18.25 11.96 -25.18
N MET A 121 -19.45 11.71 -24.67
CA MET A 121 -19.84 10.40 -24.14
C MET A 121 -19.77 9.31 -25.21
N GLU A 122 -20.25 9.58 -26.43
CA GLU A 122 -20.16 8.64 -27.54
C GLU A 122 -18.71 8.37 -27.99
N ARG A 123 -17.85 9.37 -27.95
CA ARG A 123 -16.40 9.21 -28.20
C ARG A 123 -15.75 8.29 -27.16
N ILE A 124 -16.10 8.46 -25.87
CA ILE A 124 -15.58 7.61 -24.79
C ILE A 124 -16.04 6.17 -24.99
N LYS A 125 -17.30 5.93 -25.31
CA LYS A 125 -17.81 4.59 -25.59
C LYS A 125 -17.05 3.90 -26.73
N LYS A 126 -16.84 4.62 -27.84
CA LYS A 126 -16.05 4.10 -28.97
C LYS A 126 -14.61 3.79 -28.57
N HIS A 127 -14.01 4.64 -27.75
CA HIS A 127 -12.65 4.43 -27.24
C HIS A 127 -12.56 3.19 -26.34
N ILE A 128 -13.55 2.97 -25.46
CA ILE A 128 -13.60 1.77 -24.60
C ILE A 128 -13.68 0.50 -25.46
N VAL A 129 -14.57 0.48 -26.47
CA VAL A 129 -14.68 -0.66 -27.38
C VAL A 129 -13.37 -0.93 -28.09
N TYR A 130 -12.73 0.12 -28.64
CA TYR A 130 -11.43 0.00 -29.30
C TYR A 130 -10.35 -0.59 -28.38
N MET A 131 -10.31 -0.18 -27.11
CA MET A 131 -9.32 -0.69 -26.14
C MET A 131 -9.56 -2.14 -25.69
N ILE A 132 -10.79 -2.64 -25.80
CA ILE A 132 -11.15 -4.03 -25.48
C ILE A 132 -10.79 -4.97 -26.65
N GLU A 133 -10.80 -4.46 -27.87
CA GLU A 133 -10.53 -5.23 -29.09
C GLU A 133 -9.03 -5.36 -29.42
N GLN A 134 -8.14 -4.69 -28.67
CA GLN A 134 -6.66 -4.79 -28.81
C GLN A 134 -6.09 -5.90 -27.93
#